data_8c964f1b1d30a6917c0cf6df1a94f2ad
#
_entry.id   8c964f1b1d30a6917c0cf6df1a94f2ad
#
_cell.length_a   1.000
_cell.length_b   1.000
_cell.length_c   1.000
_cell.angle_alpha   90.00
_cell.angle_beta   90.00
_cell.angle_gamma   90.00
#
_symmetry.space_group_name_H-M   'P 1'
#
loop_
_entity.id
_entity.type
_entity.pdbx_description
1 polymer ?
#
loop_
_entity_poly.entity_id
_entity_poly.type
_entity_poly.pdbx_seq_one_letter_code
_entity_poly.pdbx_strand_id
1 'polypeptide(L)'
;LTGPVAWYEAHIESGEGLNVMGGLFPGAPTMGVGFTEEHGWGATVNKPDLVDIYVLEMNPDNPNQYRLDGEWRDLEVGEVKLKLKLWGFIPWSVKREVLRSAHGPALRTEHGVYAVRYAGIDEMKQVEQWLAMNKAKNFEEWRAAVALNHIQSFNFVYANRHGDIHFIHNAQLPVRAPGWNWQQYLPGNRSDLIWQRYHPTSALPQVTNPASGFVHSANQTPFNITEPEDNPQPNAVPADGGWQTRMTNRATRG
;
A
#
# COMPACT_ATOMS: atom_id res chain seq x y z
N LEU A 1 -14.84 -12.38 -4.74
CA LEU A 1 -15.20 -10.98 -4.93
C LEU A 1 -16.57 -10.87 -5.59
N THR A 2 -17.41 -9.96 -5.10
CA THR A 2 -18.77 -9.72 -5.62
C THR A 2 -19.04 -8.21 -5.66
N GLY A 3 -20.04 -7.81 -6.48
CA GLY A 3 -20.41 -6.40 -6.61
C GLY A 3 -19.29 -5.53 -7.24
N PRO A 4 -19.05 -4.31 -6.74
CA PRO A 4 -18.14 -3.36 -7.36
C PRO A 4 -16.65 -3.73 -7.23
N VAL A 5 -16.33 -4.78 -6.49
CA VAL A 5 -14.94 -5.30 -6.35
C VAL A 5 -14.70 -6.60 -7.12
N ALA A 6 -15.63 -6.97 -8.00
CA ALA A 6 -15.44 -8.10 -8.90
C ALA A 6 -14.43 -7.73 -10.01
N TRP A 7 -13.61 -8.70 -10.40
CA TRP A 7 -12.75 -8.55 -11.57
C TRP A 7 -13.59 -8.48 -12.85
N TYR A 8 -13.18 -7.58 -13.73
CA TYR A 8 -13.79 -7.37 -15.03
C TYR A 8 -12.71 -7.59 -16.11
N GLU A 9 -12.97 -8.49 -17.04
CA GLU A 9 -12.07 -8.76 -18.17
C GLU A 9 -12.20 -7.64 -19.20
N ALA A 10 -11.08 -7.12 -19.68
CA ALA A 10 -11.04 -6.10 -20.71
C ALA A 10 -9.78 -6.20 -21.58
N HIS A 11 -9.88 -5.66 -22.79
CA HIS A 11 -8.77 -5.38 -23.68
C HIS A 11 -8.75 -3.88 -23.95
N ILE A 12 -7.64 -3.23 -23.64
CA ILE A 12 -7.47 -1.79 -23.84
C ILE A 12 -6.37 -1.59 -24.88
N GLU A 13 -6.73 -0.90 -25.98
CA GLU A 13 -5.81 -0.54 -27.04
C GLU A 13 -5.87 0.96 -27.31
N SER A 14 -4.73 1.59 -27.58
CA SER A 14 -4.64 2.98 -27.99
C SER A 14 -3.54 3.19 -29.02
N GLY A 15 -3.72 4.18 -29.89
CA GLY A 15 -2.70 4.59 -30.86
C GLY A 15 -1.39 5.12 -30.26
N GLU A 16 -1.33 5.27 -28.92
CA GLU A 16 -0.15 5.73 -28.16
C GLU A 16 0.65 4.59 -27.53
N GLY A 17 0.49 3.37 -28.06
CA GLY A 17 1.31 2.21 -27.70
C GLY A 17 0.83 1.43 -26.47
N LEU A 18 -0.40 1.63 -26.03
CA LEU A 18 -1.04 0.75 -25.06
C LEU A 18 -1.77 -0.37 -25.83
N ASN A 19 -1.43 -1.61 -25.52
CA ASN A 19 -2.13 -2.81 -26.00
C ASN A 19 -2.02 -3.87 -24.90
N VAL A 20 -3.04 -3.96 -24.05
CA VAL A 20 -3.04 -4.77 -22.83
C VAL A 20 -4.37 -5.47 -22.66
N MET A 21 -4.33 -6.74 -22.31
CA MET A 21 -5.50 -7.55 -21.96
C MET A 21 -5.36 -8.09 -20.53
N GLY A 22 -6.49 -8.18 -19.81
CA GLY A 22 -6.48 -8.74 -18.45
C GLY A 22 -7.69 -8.37 -17.62
N GLY A 23 -7.47 -8.25 -16.32
CA GLY A 23 -8.51 -7.92 -15.34
C GLY A 23 -8.30 -6.55 -14.70
N LEU A 24 -9.39 -5.83 -14.56
CA LEU A 24 -9.46 -4.57 -13.82
C LEU A 24 -10.66 -4.55 -12.87
N PHE A 25 -10.67 -3.64 -11.93
CA PHE A 25 -11.89 -3.34 -11.16
C PHE A 25 -12.76 -2.37 -11.95
N PRO A 26 -14.11 -2.50 -11.86
CA PRO A 26 -15.01 -1.58 -12.54
C PRO A 26 -14.68 -0.11 -12.23
N GLY A 27 -14.49 0.68 -13.28
CA GLY A 27 -14.10 2.10 -13.18
C GLY A 27 -12.58 2.35 -13.11
N ALA A 28 -11.74 1.32 -13.01
CA ALA A 28 -10.30 1.50 -13.13
C ALA A 28 -9.90 1.73 -14.60
N PRO A 29 -9.03 2.70 -14.89
CA PRO A 29 -8.61 3.01 -16.27
C PRO A 29 -7.43 2.15 -16.75
N THR A 30 -6.90 1.24 -15.92
CA THR A 30 -5.70 0.45 -16.18
C THR A 30 -5.89 -1.00 -15.72
N MET A 31 -5.13 -1.93 -16.30
CA MET A 31 -5.14 -3.33 -15.88
C MET A 31 -4.40 -3.51 -14.55
N GLY A 32 -5.07 -4.13 -13.56
CA GLY A 32 -4.45 -4.53 -12.30
C GLY A 32 -3.66 -5.83 -12.41
N VAL A 33 -4.16 -6.76 -13.23
CA VAL A 33 -3.48 -8.01 -13.63
C VAL A 33 -3.65 -8.19 -15.13
N GLY A 34 -2.63 -8.61 -15.83
CA GLY A 34 -2.76 -8.69 -17.28
C GLY A 34 -1.49 -9.06 -18.00
N PHE A 35 -1.57 -8.96 -19.30
CA PHE A 35 -0.44 -9.21 -20.19
C PHE A 35 -0.51 -8.31 -21.42
N THR A 36 0.65 -8.08 -21.98
CA THR A 36 0.90 -7.46 -23.28
C THR A 36 1.46 -8.52 -24.24
N GLU A 37 1.85 -8.13 -25.42
CA GLU A 37 2.60 -9.00 -26.33
C GLU A 37 3.96 -9.43 -25.75
N GLU A 38 4.57 -8.60 -24.90
CA GLU A 38 5.93 -8.78 -24.42
C GLU A 38 6.00 -9.46 -23.04
N HIS A 39 5.06 -9.19 -22.14
CA HIS A 39 5.11 -9.68 -20.77
C HIS A 39 3.73 -9.81 -20.13
N GLY A 40 3.68 -10.52 -18.99
CA GLY A 40 2.52 -10.62 -18.13
C GLY A 40 2.89 -10.35 -16.68
N TRP A 41 1.91 -9.88 -15.90
CA TRP A 41 2.06 -9.71 -14.46
C TRP A 41 0.80 -10.11 -13.71
N GLY A 42 1.01 -10.56 -12.49
CA GLY A 42 -0.02 -10.80 -11.49
C GLY A 42 0.15 -9.89 -10.29
N ALA A 43 -0.95 -9.48 -9.68
CA ALA A 43 -0.96 -8.72 -8.44
C ALA A 43 -1.73 -9.46 -7.35
N THR A 44 -1.13 -9.61 -6.16
CA THR A 44 -1.80 -10.22 -5.01
C THR A 44 -1.64 -9.34 -3.77
N VAL A 45 -2.60 -9.43 -2.85
CA VAL A 45 -2.56 -8.66 -1.61
C VAL A 45 -1.38 -9.10 -0.75
N ASN A 46 -0.62 -8.14 -0.25
CA ASN A 46 0.36 -8.27 0.81
C ASN A 46 -0.05 -7.43 2.03
N LYS A 47 0.68 -7.55 3.14
CA LYS A 47 0.34 -6.87 4.39
C LYS A 47 1.61 -6.37 5.09
N PRO A 48 2.41 -5.50 4.44
CA PRO A 48 3.48 -4.81 5.13
C PRO A 48 2.90 -3.87 6.20
N ASP A 49 3.72 -3.48 7.16
CA ASP A 49 3.33 -2.49 8.17
C ASP A 49 3.41 -1.07 7.59
N LEU A 50 2.24 -0.51 7.26
CA LEU A 50 2.10 0.77 6.56
C LEU A 50 1.31 1.82 7.35
N VAL A 51 0.93 1.52 8.59
CA VAL A 51 0.02 2.37 9.37
C VAL A 51 0.53 2.55 10.78
N ASP A 52 0.68 3.80 11.20
CA ASP A 52 1.09 4.16 12.55
C ASP A 52 0.03 5.02 13.24
N ILE A 53 -0.17 4.78 14.54
CA ILE A 53 -1.18 5.46 15.35
C ILE A 53 -0.48 6.26 16.45
N TYR A 54 -0.82 7.54 16.53
CA TYR A 54 -0.28 8.48 17.49
C TYR A 54 -1.33 8.90 18.49
N VAL A 55 -0.99 8.90 19.77
CA VAL A 55 -1.84 9.44 20.85
C VAL A 55 -1.54 10.92 21.01
N LEU A 56 -2.49 11.78 20.67
CA LEU A 56 -2.33 13.21 20.78
C LEU A 56 -2.47 13.68 22.25
N GLU A 57 -1.52 14.48 22.70
CA GLU A 57 -1.59 15.18 24.00
C GLU A 57 -2.46 16.42 23.83
N MET A 58 -3.70 16.35 24.28
CA MET A 58 -4.69 17.42 24.11
C MET A 58 -4.53 18.53 25.13
N ASN A 59 -4.78 19.78 24.70
CA ASN A 59 -4.84 20.93 25.58
C ASN A 59 -6.09 20.84 26.48
N PRO A 60 -5.93 20.82 27.82
CA PRO A 60 -7.06 20.73 28.73
C PRO A 60 -8.02 21.94 28.67
N ASP A 61 -7.51 23.11 28.25
CA ASP A 61 -8.30 24.35 28.16
C ASP A 61 -8.90 24.55 26.75
N ASN A 62 -8.42 23.81 25.73
CA ASN A 62 -8.92 23.88 24.36
C ASN A 62 -8.93 22.50 23.71
N PRO A 63 -10.11 21.85 23.54
CA PRO A 63 -10.21 20.50 23.00
C PRO A 63 -9.81 20.40 21.50
N ASN A 64 -9.59 21.52 20.82
CA ASN A 64 -9.14 21.56 19.43
C ASN A 64 -7.65 21.87 19.30
N GLN A 65 -6.89 21.81 20.40
CA GLN A 65 -5.44 21.95 20.36
C GLN A 65 -4.75 20.71 20.92
N TYR A 66 -3.63 20.35 20.30
CA TYR A 66 -2.74 19.27 20.73
C TYR A 66 -1.30 19.79 20.84
N ARG A 67 -0.50 19.11 21.68
CA ARG A 67 0.91 19.46 21.86
C ARG A 67 1.76 18.82 20.76
N LEU A 68 2.69 19.59 20.19
CA LEU A 68 3.72 19.12 19.27
C LEU A 68 5.02 19.89 19.54
N ASP A 69 6.10 19.17 19.84
CA ASP A 69 7.44 19.73 20.15
C ASP A 69 7.40 20.82 21.24
N GLY A 70 6.54 20.65 22.24
CA GLY A 70 6.40 21.56 23.37
C GLY A 70 5.42 22.71 23.16
N GLU A 71 4.89 22.90 21.95
CA GLU A 71 3.95 23.97 21.61
C GLU A 71 2.52 23.43 21.41
N TRP A 72 1.51 24.26 21.72
CA TRP A 72 0.12 23.96 21.39
C TRP A 72 -0.15 24.33 19.93
N ARG A 73 -0.70 23.37 19.17
CA ARG A 73 -1.09 23.52 17.78
C ARG A 73 -2.57 23.21 17.60
N ASP A 74 -3.22 23.97 16.72
CA ASP A 74 -4.62 23.72 16.39
C ASP A 74 -4.77 22.46 15.53
N LEU A 75 -5.81 21.66 15.85
CA LEU A 75 -6.35 20.68 14.90
C LEU A 75 -7.09 21.41 13.78
N GLU A 76 -6.94 20.92 12.56
CA GLU A 76 -7.86 21.27 11.49
C GLU A 76 -9.20 20.57 11.76
N VAL A 77 -10.25 21.37 12.01
CA VAL A 77 -11.59 20.86 12.32
C VAL A 77 -12.52 21.14 11.15
N GLY A 78 -13.09 20.08 10.61
CA GLY A 78 -14.08 20.15 9.54
C GLY A 78 -15.35 19.38 9.89
N GLU A 79 -16.35 19.47 9.03
CA GLU A 79 -17.60 18.72 9.12
C GLU A 79 -17.91 18.05 7.78
N VAL A 80 -18.24 16.78 7.81
CA VAL A 80 -18.76 16.06 6.65
C VAL A 80 -20.19 15.62 6.89
N LYS A 81 -21.04 15.83 5.86
CA LYS A 81 -22.44 15.39 5.87
C LYS A 81 -22.56 14.07 5.13
N LEU A 82 -22.76 13.00 5.87
CA LEU A 82 -23.00 11.66 5.32
C LEU A 82 -24.48 11.51 4.98
N LYS A 83 -24.77 11.26 3.72
CA LYS A 83 -26.13 10.96 3.23
C LYS A 83 -26.35 9.45 3.30
N LEU A 84 -27.33 9.03 4.06
CA LEU A 84 -27.69 7.63 4.25
C LEU A 84 -29.11 7.40 3.71
N LYS A 85 -29.45 6.15 3.41
CA LYS A 85 -30.84 5.72 3.12
C LYS A 85 -31.22 4.69 4.18
N LEU A 86 -32.07 5.07 5.13
CA LEU A 86 -32.64 4.14 6.10
C LEU A 86 -33.65 3.23 5.37
N TRP A 87 -33.55 1.94 5.62
CA TRP A 87 -34.35 0.90 4.96
C TRP A 87 -34.35 0.98 3.42
N GLY A 88 -33.27 1.55 2.85
CA GLY A 88 -33.09 1.66 1.40
C GLY A 88 -33.83 2.82 0.71
N PHE A 89 -34.77 3.50 1.36
CA PHE A 89 -35.57 4.54 0.73
C PHE A 89 -35.73 5.84 1.52
N ILE A 90 -35.59 5.85 2.86
CA ILE A 90 -35.74 7.08 3.65
C ILE A 90 -34.40 7.84 3.67
N PRO A 91 -34.33 9.05 3.09
CA PRO A 91 -33.12 9.85 3.12
C PRO A 91 -32.83 10.33 4.54
N TRP A 92 -31.64 10.05 5.01
CA TRP A 92 -31.14 10.49 6.31
C TRP A 92 -29.78 11.16 6.15
N SER A 93 -29.48 12.15 6.96
CA SER A 93 -28.18 12.82 6.93
C SER A 93 -27.59 12.90 8.33
N VAL A 94 -26.34 12.46 8.47
CA VAL A 94 -25.58 12.53 9.70
C VAL A 94 -24.37 13.42 9.47
N LYS A 95 -24.18 14.41 10.34
CA LYS A 95 -22.97 15.23 10.39
C LYS A 95 -21.92 14.52 11.23
N ARG A 96 -20.70 14.52 10.76
CA ARG A 96 -19.52 13.98 11.46
C ARG A 96 -18.42 15.00 11.48
N GLU A 97 -17.80 15.18 12.64
CA GLU A 97 -16.57 15.92 12.80
C GLU A 97 -15.44 15.21 12.02
N VAL A 98 -14.60 15.96 11.36
CA VAL A 98 -13.38 15.50 10.70
C VAL A 98 -12.23 16.28 11.30
N LEU A 99 -11.27 15.59 11.87
CA LEU A 99 -10.08 16.17 12.49
C LEU A 99 -8.84 15.80 11.69
N ARG A 100 -7.91 16.74 11.57
CA ARG A 100 -6.58 16.50 11.02
C ARG A 100 -5.52 17.15 11.90
N SER A 101 -4.43 16.44 12.13
CA SER A 101 -3.22 16.91 12.81
C SER A 101 -2.03 16.87 11.84
N ALA A 102 -0.86 17.29 12.30
CA ALA A 102 0.39 17.13 11.53
C ALA A 102 0.73 15.66 11.21
N HIS A 103 0.22 14.71 12.02
CA HIS A 103 0.44 13.27 11.80
C HIS A 103 -0.46 12.72 10.69
N GLY A 104 -1.65 13.30 10.50
CA GLY A 104 -2.68 12.86 9.56
C GLY A 104 -4.09 13.01 10.11
N PRO A 105 -5.09 12.33 9.54
CA PRO A 105 -6.45 12.29 10.07
C PRO A 105 -6.48 11.88 11.53
N ALA A 106 -7.34 12.50 12.31
CA ALA A 106 -7.47 12.21 13.73
C ALA A 106 -8.92 11.84 14.10
N LEU A 107 -9.06 11.05 15.14
CA LEU A 107 -10.32 10.58 15.67
C LEU A 107 -10.39 10.84 17.16
N ARG A 108 -11.43 11.53 17.61
CA ARG A 108 -11.75 11.72 19.02
C ARG A 108 -12.57 10.53 19.52
N THR A 109 -12.12 9.90 20.59
CA THR A 109 -12.79 8.76 21.24
C THR A 109 -12.99 9.06 22.72
N GLU A 110 -13.67 8.19 23.45
CA GLU A 110 -13.80 8.26 24.91
C GLU A 110 -12.47 8.11 25.66
N HIS A 111 -11.47 7.47 25.02
CA HIS A 111 -10.15 7.20 25.60
C HIS A 111 -9.06 8.20 25.18
N GLY A 112 -9.40 9.18 24.34
CA GLY A 112 -8.45 10.18 23.86
C GLY A 112 -8.61 10.51 22.38
N VAL A 113 -7.65 11.27 21.86
CA VAL A 113 -7.58 11.65 20.45
C VAL A 113 -6.40 10.94 19.79
N TYR A 114 -6.67 10.23 18.74
CA TYR A 114 -5.69 9.41 18.00
C TYR A 114 -5.55 9.94 16.60
N ALA A 115 -4.33 10.15 16.16
CA ALA A 115 -4.03 10.45 14.77
C ALA A 115 -3.51 9.20 14.06
N VAL A 116 -3.86 9.05 12.80
CA VAL A 116 -3.45 7.91 11.97
C VAL A 116 -2.60 8.40 10.82
N ARG A 117 -1.41 7.85 10.66
CA ARG A 117 -0.57 8.04 9.49
C ARG A 117 -0.48 6.73 8.73
N TYR A 118 -0.69 6.77 7.43
CA TYR A 118 -0.65 5.59 6.58
C TYR A 118 0.06 5.90 5.25
N ALA A 119 0.63 4.87 4.65
CA ALA A 119 1.30 5.00 3.37
C ALA A 119 0.32 5.49 2.28
N GLY A 120 0.77 6.43 1.46
CA GLY A 120 -0.04 7.05 0.40
C GLY A 120 -1.05 8.11 0.88
N ILE A 121 -0.97 8.57 2.12
CA ILE A 121 -1.93 9.53 2.72
C ILE A 121 -2.11 10.82 1.88
N ASP A 122 -1.07 11.26 1.20
CA ASP A 122 -1.09 12.46 0.36
C ASP A 122 -0.72 12.15 -1.11
N GLU A 123 -0.81 10.86 -1.50
CA GLU A 123 -0.38 10.37 -2.82
C GLU A 123 -1.57 9.86 -3.64
N MET A 124 -1.74 10.37 -4.85
CA MET A 124 -2.82 9.97 -5.77
C MET A 124 -2.31 9.46 -7.13
N LYS A 125 -1.01 9.15 -7.26
CA LYS A 125 -0.37 8.80 -8.53
C LYS A 125 -0.38 7.30 -8.87
N GLN A 126 -1.16 6.49 -8.15
CA GLN A 126 -1.26 5.04 -8.41
C GLN A 126 -1.61 4.71 -9.86
N VAL A 127 -2.54 5.48 -10.45
CA VAL A 127 -2.96 5.27 -11.85
C VAL A 127 -1.81 5.51 -12.82
N GLU A 128 -0.96 6.48 -12.54
CA GLU A 128 0.25 6.78 -13.33
C GLU A 128 1.21 5.58 -13.31
N GLN A 129 1.47 5.00 -12.14
CA GLN A 129 2.31 3.80 -12.02
C GLN A 129 1.69 2.60 -12.75
N TRP A 130 0.39 2.33 -12.54
CA TRP A 130 -0.29 1.26 -13.26
C TRP A 130 -0.22 1.45 -14.78
N LEU A 131 -0.42 2.67 -15.27
CA LEU A 131 -0.32 2.97 -16.70
C LEU A 131 1.10 2.74 -17.23
N ALA A 132 2.12 3.16 -16.48
CA ALA A 132 3.51 2.93 -16.85
C ALA A 132 3.84 1.43 -16.91
N MET A 133 3.37 0.63 -15.93
CA MET A 133 3.52 -0.84 -15.94
C MET A 133 2.80 -1.47 -17.15
N ASN A 134 1.59 -1.00 -17.48
CA ASN A 134 0.80 -1.49 -18.61
C ASN A 134 1.44 -1.15 -19.97
N LYS A 135 2.19 -0.06 -20.06
CA LYS A 135 2.86 0.41 -21.29
C LYS A 135 4.31 -0.08 -21.44
N ALA A 136 4.88 -0.69 -20.42
CA ALA A 136 6.25 -1.21 -20.45
C ALA A 136 6.45 -2.22 -21.59
N LYS A 137 7.58 -2.15 -22.27
CA LYS A 137 7.91 -2.99 -23.43
C LYS A 137 8.95 -4.05 -23.12
N ASN A 138 9.57 -3.98 -21.95
CA ASN A 138 10.60 -4.90 -21.50
C ASN A 138 10.68 -4.91 -19.98
N PHE A 139 11.49 -5.80 -19.42
CA PHE A 139 11.65 -5.97 -17.98
C PHE A 139 12.19 -4.71 -17.28
N GLU A 140 13.14 -4.02 -17.89
CA GLU A 140 13.74 -2.81 -17.28
C GLU A 140 12.73 -1.66 -17.20
N GLU A 141 11.93 -1.44 -18.23
CA GLU A 141 10.86 -0.43 -18.21
C GLU A 141 9.79 -0.79 -17.17
N TRP A 142 9.43 -2.08 -17.06
CA TRP A 142 8.48 -2.52 -16.05
C TRP A 142 9.01 -2.32 -14.63
N ARG A 143 10.29 -2.67 -14.38
CA ARG A 143 10.93 -2.39 -13.09
C ARG A 143 11.02 -0.91 -12.78
N ALA A 144 11.33 -0.07 -13.77
CA ALA A 144 11.34 1.37 -13.63
C ALA A 144 9.94 1.92 -13.25
N ALA A 145 8.88 1.36 -13.88
CA ALA A 145 7.50 1.70 -13.51
C ALA A 145 7.16 1.29 -12.06
N VAL A 146 7.57 0.10 -11.61
CA VAL A 146 7.40 -0.32 -10.22
C VAL A 146 8.19 0.59 -9.27
N ALA A 147 9.38 1.05 -9.67
CA ALA A 147 10.24 1.92 -8.87
C ALA A 147 9.67 3.34 -8.66
N LEU A 148 8.61 3.76 -9.38
CA LEU A 148 7.86 4.98 -9.07
C LEU A 148 7.26 4.95 -7.65
N ASN A 149 7.00 3.78 -7.13
CA ASN A 149 6.56 3.54 -5.75
C ASN A 149 5.30 4.32 -5.34
N HIS A 150 4.34 4.49 -6.25
CA HIS A 150 3.06 5.15 -5.99
C HIS A 150 1.95 4.19 -5.58
N ILE A 151 2.14 2.87 -5.79
CA ILE A 151 1.22 1.82 -5.34
C ILE A 151 1.59 1.41 -3.92
N GLN A 152 0.68 1.60 -2.97
CA GLN A 152 0.94 1.43 -1.54
C GLN A 152 1.39 0.03 -1.17
N SER A 153 0.71 -1.00 -1.70
CA SER A 153 1.04 -2.38 -1.36
C SER A 153 0.43 -3.39 -2.33
N PHE A 154 1.29 -4.22 -2.92
CA PHE A 154 0.92 -5.44 -3.66
C PHE A 154 2.14 -6.34 -3.80
N ASN A 155 1.96 -7.65 -3.73
CA ASN A 155 2.93 -8.55 -4.35
C ASN A 155 2.76 -8.47 -5.85
N PHE A 156 3.84 -8.30 -6.59
CA PHE A 156 3.85 -8.47 -8.04
C PHE A 156 4.65 -9.70 -8.42
N VAL A 157 4.09 -10.49 -9.33
CA VAL A 157 4.79 -11.51 -10.10
C VAL A 157 4.83 -11.07 -11.55
N TYR A 158 5.95 -11.30 -12.23
CA TYR A 158 6.20 -10.88 -13.60
C TYR A 158 6.85 -12.02 -14.38
N ALA A 159 6.52 -12.13 -15.64
CA ALA A 159 7.22 -12.98 -16.59
C ALA A 159 7.17 -12.34 -17.98
N ASN A 160 8.23 -12.52 -18.79
CA ASN A 160 8.26 -12.05 -20.16
C ASN A 160 8.60 -13.19 -21.16
N ARG A 161 8.45 -12.89 -22.44
CA ARG A 161 8.72 -13.83 -23.53
C ARG A 161 10.21 -14.17 -23.70
N HIS A 162 11.11 -13.42 -23.06
CA HIS A 162 12.56 -13.60 -23.11
C HIS A 162 13.11 -14.49 -22.00
N GLY A 163 12.24 -14.94 -21.09
CA GLY A 163 12.59 -15.85 -19.99
C GLY A 163 12.84 -15.18 -18.65
N ASP A 164 12.71 -13.85 -18.55
CA ASP A 164 12.80 -13.19 -17.24
C ASP A 164 11.55 -13.44 -16.42
N ILE A 165 11.78 -13.81 -15.17
CA ILE A 165 10.76 -13.92 -14.13
C ILE A 165 11.16 -13.08 -12.92
N HIS A 166 10.17 -12.48 -12.25
CA HIS A 166 10.44 -11.61 -11.11
C HIS A 166 9.30 -11.64 -10.12
N PHE A 167 9.66 -11.53 -8.82
CA PHE A 167 8.74 -11.26 -7.73
C PHE A 167 9.22 -10.05 -6.94
N ILE A 168 8.29 -9.19 -6.53
CA ILE A 168 8.54 -8.14 -5.55
C ILE A 168 7.37 -8.01 -4.58
N HIS A 169 7.69 -7.94 -3.28
CA HIS A 169 6.76 -7.55 -2.23
C HIS A 169 6.72 -6.02 -2.16
N ASN A 170 6.05 -5.41 -3.16
CA ASN A 170 5.99 -3.96 -3.30
C ASN A 170 5.25 -3.30 -2.14
N ALA A 171 5.83 -2.24 -1.59
CA ALA A 171 5.25 -1.45 -0.51
C ALA A 171 5.81 -0.03 -0.50
N GLN A 172 4.97 0.95 -0.20
CA GLN A 172 5.42 2.26 0.26
C GLN A 172 5.83 2.15 1.73
N LEU A 173 6.90 1.39 2.00
CA LEU A 173 7.35 1.12 3.36
C LEU A 173 7.96 2.37 3.99
N PRO A 174 7.42 2.88 5.12
CA PRO A 174 7.92 4.08 5.77
C PRO A 174 9.35 3.93 6.27
N VAL A 175 10.17 4.97 6.13
CA VAL A 175 11.46 5.09 6.81
C VAL A 175 11.20 5.65 8.21
N ARG A 176 11.21 4.80 9.19
CA ARG A 176 10.85 5.09 10.57
C ARG A 176 12.06 5.44 11.43
N ALA A 177 11.85 6.29 12.45
CA ALA A 177 12.89 6.62 13.42
C ALA A 177 13.28 5.38 14.24
N PRO A 178 14.58 5.12 14.47
CA PRO A 178 15.03 3.97 15.26
C PRO A 178 14.68 4.10 16.74
N GLY A 179 14.68 2.97 17.46
CA GLY A 179 14.48 2.93 18.91
C GLY A 179 13.03 2.94 19.38
N TRP A 180 12.08 2.83 18.48
CA TRP A 180 10.64 2.77 18.78
C TRP A 180 10.04 1.44 18.36
N ASN A 181 9.03 0.99 19.11
CA ASN A 181 8.20 -0.13 18.69
C ASN A 181 7.01 0.38 17.87
N TRP A 182 7.14 0.37 16.56
CA TRP A 182 6.16 0.88 15.60
C TRP A 182 4.86 0.05 15.54
N GLN A 183 4.80 -1.10 16.19
CA GLN A 183 3.58 -1.89 16.35
C GLN A 183 2.74 -1.45 17.56
N GLN A 184 3.16 -0.42 18.27
CA GLN A 184 2.45 0.16 19.42
C GLN A 184 1.98 1.58 19.10
N TYR A 185 1.13 2.13 19.95
CA TYR A 185 0.78 3.54 19.89
C TYR A 185 2.01 4.41 20.19
N LEU A 186 2.17 5.45 19.39
CA LEU A 186 3.30 6.37 19.49
C LEU A 186 2.89 7.69 20.15
N PRO A 187 3.80 8.40 20.82
CA PRO A 187 3.51 9.73 21.36
C PRO A 187 3.27 10.73 20.22
N GLY A 188 2.12 11.40 20.25
CA GLY A 188 1.73 12.38 19.24
C GLY A 188 2.24 13.81 19.51
N ASN A 189 3.12 13.98 20.51
CA ASN A 189 3.71 15.28 20.87
C ASN A 189 5.13 15.49 20.27
N ARG A 190 5.55 14.62 19.34
CA ARG A 190 6.88 14.61 18.72
C ARG A 190 6.80 14.60 17.21
N SER A 191 7.38 15.62 16.56
CA SER A 191 7.43 15.70 15.10
C SER A 191 8.46 14.77 14.46
N ASP A 192 9.52 14.39 15.18
CA ASP A 192 10.56 13.48 14.70
C ASP A 192 10.06 12.04 14.46
N LEU A 193 8.87 11.70 14.98
CA LEU A 193 8.19 10.42 14.71
C LEU A 193 7.28 10.48 13.48
N ILE A 194 7.08 11.65 12.88
CA ILE A 194 6.28 11.80 11.66
C ILE A 194 7.16 11.46 10.45
N TRP A 195 7.15 10.21 10.01
CA TRP A 195 7.93 9.81 8.84
C TRP A 195 7.47 10.53 7.57
N GLN A 196 8.42 10.87 6.69
CA GLN A 196 8.23 11.69 5.51
C GLN A 196 8.65 10.99 4.22
N ARG A 197 9.29 9.83 4.33
CA ARG A 197 9.88 9.11 3.20
C ARG A 197 9.56 7.62 3.25
N TYR A 198 9.64 7.00 2.09
CA TYR A 198 9.55 5.56 1.93
C TYR A 198 10.90 4.96 1.58
N HIS A 199 11.11 3.71 1.93
CA HIS A 199 12.23 2.93 1.40
C HIS A 199 12.10 2.79 -0.12
N PRO A 200 13.22 2.82 -0.86
CA PRO A 200 13.18 2.53 -2.29
C PRO A 200 12.77 1.08 -2.53
N THR A 201 12.12 0.81 -3.65
CA THR A 201 11.68 -0.55 -4.00
C THR A 201 12.81 -1.56 -4.05
N SER A 202 14.05 -1.11 -4.34
CA SER A 202 15.26 -1.95 -4.30
C SER A 202 15.61 -2.50 -2.92
N ALA A 203 15.10 -1.90 -1.83
CA ALA A 203 15.28 -2.38 -0.46
C ALA A 203 14.21 -3.39 -0.01
N LEU A 204 13.18 -3.60 -0.82
CA LEU A 204 12.07 -4.50 -0.50
C LEU A 204 12.38 -5.95 -0.87
N PRO A 205 11.73 -6.94 -0.22
CA PRO A 205 11.90 -8.34 -0.58
C PRO A 205 11.56 -8.58 -2.05
N GLN A 206 12.51 -9.06 -2.82
CA GLN A 206 12.35 -9.34 -4.24
C GLN A 206 13.33 -10.40 -4.73
N VAL A 207 13.01 -11.07 -5.82
CA VAL A 207 13.88 -12.01 -6.50
C VAL A 207 13.68 -11.90 -8.01
N THR A 208 14.78 -12.02 -8.76
CA THR A 208 14.79 -12.01 -10.22
C THR A 208 15.52 -13.23 -10.72
N ASN A 209 14.93 -13.96 -11.65
CA ASN A 209 15.52 -15.12 -12.33
C ASN A 209 16.13 -16.12 -11.34
N PRO A 210 15.37 -16.62 -10.33
CA PRO A 210 15.89 -17.64 -9.42
C PRO A 210 16.31 -18.89 -10.18
N ALA A 211 17.33 -19.59 -9.67
CA ALA A 211 17.85 -20.82 -10.30
C ALA A 211 16.81 -21.93 -10.41
N SER A 212 15.83 -21.93 -9.50
CA SER A 212 14.66 -22.82 -9.50
C SER A 212 13.73 -22.63 -10.71
N GLY A 213 13.80 -21.49 -11.41
CA GLY A 213 13.01 -21.20 -12.61
C GLY A 213 11.55 -20.86 -12.34
N PHE A 214 11.14 -20.60 -11.11
CA PHE A 214 9.79 -20.15 -10.78
C PHE A 214 9.72 -19.13 -9.66
N VAL A 215 8.64 -18.34 -9.64
CA VAL A 215 8.20 -17.51 -8.51
C VAL A 215 6.70 -17.66 -8.36
N HIS A 216 6.20 -17.61 -7.12
CA HIS A 216 4.75 -17.70 -6.88
C HIS A 216 4.28 -16.75 -5.77
N SER A 217 2.99 -16.45 -5.78
CA SER A 217 2.35 -15.72 -4.70
C SER A 217 0.96 -16.26 -4.39
N ALA A 218 0.83 -16.79 -3.19
CA ALA A 218 -0.44 -17.17 -2.57
C ALA A 218 -0.75 -16.30 -1.33
N ASN A 219 -0.29 -15.03 -1.32
CA ASN A 219 -0.36 -14.08 -0.21
C ASN A 219 0.41 -14.56 1.04
N GLN A 220 1.48 -15.31 0.86
CA GLN A 220 2.36 -15.80 1.92
C GLN A 220 3.47 -14.78 2.24
N THR A 221 4.34 -15.20 3.15
CA THR A 221 5.57 -14.48 3.46
C THR A 221 6.41 -14.25 2.19
N PRO A 222 7.05 -13.07 2.03
CA PRO A 222 7.94 -12.82 0.90
C PRO A 222 9.25 -13.62 0.95
N PHE A 223 9.48 -14.38 2.01
CA PHE A 223 10.67 -15.21 2.24
C PHE A 223 10.44 -16.68 1.88
N ASN A 224 9.32 -16.99 1.22
CA ASN A 224 9.02 -18.33 0.72
C ASN A 224 8.17 -18.23 -0.55
N ILE A 225 8.78 -17.76 -1.62
CA ILE A 225 8.13 -17.47 -2.92
C ILE A 225 8.79 -18.22 -4.08
N THR A 226 9.82 -18.97 -3.79
CA THR A 226 10.59 -19.86 -4.66
C THR A 226 11.29 -20.93 -3.82
N GLU A 227 12.27 -21.65 -4.36
CA GLU A 227 13.09 -22.60 -3.57
C GLU A 227 13.90 -21.89 -2.47
N PRO A 228 14.21 -22.58 -1.36
CA PRO A 228 14.81 -21.96 -0.17
C PRO A 228 16.06 -21.13 -0.43
N GLU A 229 16.94 -21.60 -1.31
CA GLU A 229 18.25 -20.98 -1.61
C GLU A 229 18.11 -19.65 -2.36
N ASP A 230 17.01 -19.49 -3.12
CA ASP A 230 16.76 -18.34 -3.96
C ASP A 230 15.86 -17.28 -3.29
N ASN A 231 15.28 -17.59 -2.12
CA ASN A 231 14.38 -16.69 -1.43
C ASN A 231 15.07 -15.42 -0.92
N PRO A 232 14.38 -14.25 -0.93
CA PRO A 232 14.85 -13.07 -0.23
C PRO A 232 15.17 -13.38 1.23
N GLN A 233 16.25 -12.80 1.76
CA GLN A 233 16.68 -13.06 3.13
C GLN A 233 16.10 -12.00 4.09
N PRO A 234 15.54 -12.38 5.26
CA PRO A 234 14.95 -11.45 6.22
C PRO A 234 15.92 -10.38 6.74
N ASN A 235 17.21 -10.70 6.82
CA ASN A 235 18.25 -9.78 7.28
C ASN A 235 18.75 -8.79 6.20
N ALA A 236 18.31 -8.96 4.96
CA ALA A 236 18.66 -8.09 3.83
C ALA A 236 17.62 -7.00 3.54
N VAL A 237 16.53 -6.96 4.31
CA VAL A 237 15.42 -6.02 4.13
C VAL A 237 15.17 -5.21 5.41
N PRO A 238 14.46 -4.07 5.33
CA PRO A 238 14.16 -3.27 6.52
C PRO A 238 13.47 -4.09 7.62
N ALA A 239 13.98 -4.02 8.85
CA ALA A 239 13.51 -4.85 9.97
C ALA A 239 12.09 -4.47 10.44
N ASP A 240 11.68 -3.22 10.21
CA ASP A 240 10.39 -2.65 10.62
C ASP A 240 9.28 -2.79 9.56
N GLY A 241 9.51 -3.64 8.54
CA GLY A 241 8.55 -3.86 7.45
C GLY A 241 7.30 -4.63 7.83
N GLY A 242 7.22 -5.19 9.04
CA GLY A 242 6.06 -5.97 9.49
C GLY A 242 5.83 -7.23 8.64
N TRP A 243 6.90 -7.84 8.15
CA TRP A 243 6.84 -8.95 7.19
C TRP A 243 6.01 -10.12 7.71
N GLN A 244 5.10 -10.59 6.88
CA GLN A 244 4.31 -11.76 7.19
C GLN A 244 5.21 -13.00 7.29
N THR A 245 4.99 -13.78 8.34
CA THR A 245 5.70 -15.06 8.56
C THR A 245 4.77 -16.26 8.46
N ARG A 246 3.45 -16.02 8.49
CA ARG A 246 2.45 -17.08 8.48
C ARG A 246 2.30 -17.69 7.10
N MET A 247 2.40 -19.02 7.03
CA MET A 247 2.05 -19.83 5.87
C MET A 247 0.62 -20.36 6.02
N THR A 248 -0.17 -20.26 4.96
CA THR A 248 -1.50 -20.87 4.88
C THR A 248 -1.42 -22.22 4.16
N ASN A 249 -2.45 -23.08 4.31
CA ASN A 249 -2.50 -24.36 3.57
C ASN A 249 -2.41 -24.16 2.04
N ARG A 250 -2.91 -23.04 1.53
CA ARG A 250 -2.80 -22.69 0.12
C ARG A 250 -1.34 -22.35 -0.27
N ALA A 251 -0.65 -21.64 0.60
CA ALA A 251 0.75 -21.24 0.36
C ALA A 251 1.74 -22.41 0.51
N THR A 252 1.40 -23.45 1.28
CA THR A 252 2.24 -24.66 1.45
C THR A 252 2.02 -25.71 0.37
N ARG A 253 1.04 -25.53 -0.51
CA ARG A 253 0.72 -26.48 -1.60
C ARG A 253 0.93 -25.87 -3.00
N GLY A 254 1.31 -24.59 -3.07
CA GLY A 254 1.57 -23.81 -4.28
C GLY A 254 3.05 -23.84 -4.66
#